data_96c84d9e1a9d95cd71014933a497394b
#
_entry.id   96c84d9e1a9d95cd71014933a497394b
#
_cell.length_a   1.000
_cell.length_b   1.000
_cell.length_c   1.000
_cell.angle_alpha   90.00
_cell.angle_beta   90.00
_cell.angle_gamma   90.00
#
_symmetry.space_group_name_H-M   'P 1'
#
loop_
_entity.id
_entity.type
_entity.pdbx_description
1 polymer ?
#
loop_
_entity_poly.entity_id
_entity_poly.type
_entity_poly.pdbx_seq_one_letter_code
_entity_poly.pdbx_strand_id
1 'polypeptide(L)'
;EGDVIKTLTVRLVRAINQDVTVTLDIDQQLIDEYNQQHEATYELLPEEFRSFDRTVTIPAGEVSAPVINLTIKPFTTPNNEAYAIPVRITSVTGPIGLVGNANHILYLLTSPNKQKAVVLKSV
;
A
#
# COMPACT_ATOMS: atom_id res chain seq x y z
N GLU A 1 17.29 15.97 -4.87
CA GLU A 1 16.52 14.74 -5.00
C GLU A 1 15.05 15.04 -5.17
N GLY A 2 14.42 14.30 -6.02
CA GLY A 2 13.01 14.51 -6.29
C GLY A 2 12.12 13.48 -5.60
N ASP A 3 10.88 13.52 -5.97
CA ASP A 3 9.90 12.56 -5.46
C ASP A 3 10.26 11.15 -5.91
N VAL A 4 9.93 10.18 -5.08
CA VAL A 4 10.05 8.77 -5.41
C VAL A 4 8.65 8.24 -5.64
N ILE A 5 8.47 7.47 -6.74
CA ILE A 5 7.17 6.93 -7.08
C ILE A 5 7.26 5.41 -7.05
N LYS A 6 6.44 4.81 -6.21
CA LYS A 6 6.25 3.36 -6.18
C LYS A 6 4.92 3.04 -6.80
N THR A 7 4.84 1.94 -7.52
CA THR A 7 3.61 1.56 -8.20
C THR A 7 2.95 0.39 -7.50
N LEU A 8 1.63 0.43 -7.45
CA LEU A 8 0.79 -0.63 -6.91
C LEU A 8 -0.16 -1.09 -7.99
N THR A 9 -0.40 -2.40 -8.07
CA THR A 9 -1.41 -2.93 -8.99
C THR A 9 -2.33 -3.85 -8.21
N VAL A 10 -3.63 -3.60 -8.30
CA VAL A 10 -4.64 -4.45 -7.70
C VAL A 10 -5.13 -5.42 -8.76
N ARG A 11 -5.19 -6.70 -8.42
CA ARG A 11 -5.61 -7.75 -9.35
C ARG A 11 -6.70 -8.61 -8.75
N LEU A 12 -7.62 -9.04 -9.60
CA LEU A 12 -8.64 -10.00 -9.21
C LEU A 12 -8.14 -11.41 -9.49
N VAL A 13 -8.70 -12.40 -8.78
CA VAL A 13 -8.39 -13.81 -9.04
C VAL A 13 -9.04 -14.28 -10.32
N ARG A 14 -10.11 -13.60 -10.77
CA ARG A 14 -10.73 -13.87 -12.05
C ARG A 14 -11.51 -12.65 -12.51
N ALA A 15 -11.73 -12.56 -13.81
CA ALA A 15 -12.56 -11.49 -14.36
C ALA A 15 -14.03 -11.76 -14.06
N ILE A 16 -14.78 -10.69 -13.82
CA ILE A 16 -16.23 -10.79 -13.66
C ILE A 16 -16.90 -9.80 -14.58
N ASN A 17 -18.20 -9.91 -14.71
CA ASN A 17 -18.96 -9.18 -15.72
C ASN A 17 -19.53 -7.87 -15.16
N GLN A 18 -18.78 -7.23 -14.29
CA GLN A 18 -19.15 -5.92 -13.76
C GLN A 18 -17.89 -5.21 -13.29
N ASP A 19 -17.97 -3.89 -13.20
CA ASP A 19 -16.87 -3.09 -12.68
C ASP A 19 -16.67 -3.39 -11.20
N VAL A 20 -15.41 -3.41 -10.76
CA VAL A 20 -15.08 -3.62 -9.35
C VAL A 20 -14.28 -2.40 -8.88
N THR A 21 -14.80 -1.70 -7.89
CA THR A 21 -14.09 -0.58 -7.29
C THR A 21 -13.44 -1.04 -6.00
N VAL A 22 -12.13 -0.77 -5.90
CA VAL A 22 -11.33 -1.15 -4.75
C VAL A 22 -10.89 0.11 -4.04
N THR A 23 -11.08 0.15 -2.73
CA THR A 23 -10.68 1.28 -1.89
C THR A 23 -9.50 0.88 -1.05
N LEU A 24 -8.51 1.77 -0.98
CA LEU A 24 -7.28 1.59 -0.23
C LEU A 24 -7.19 2.65 0.85
N ASP A 25 -6.52 2.33 1.95
CA ASP A 25 -6.30 3.32 2.99
C ASP A 25 -5.08 2.93 3.80
N ILE A 26 -4.69 3.84 4.69
CA ILE A 26 -3.57 3.65 5.59
C ILE A 26 -4.07 2.88 6.81
N ASP A 27 -3.30 1.88 7.24
CA ASP A 27 -3.67 1.07 8.40
C ASP A 27 -2.49 1.00 9.36
N GLN A 28 -2.53 1.82 10.40
CA GLN A 28 -1.48 1.89 11.42
C GLN A 28 -1.20 0.52 12.04
N GLN A 29 -2.20 -0.33 12.13
CA GLN A 29 -2.03 -1.64 12.76
C GLN A 29 -0.97 -2.48 12.06
N LEU A 30 -0.81 -2.31 10.74
CA LEU A 30 0.21 -3.05 10.01
C LEU A 30 1.61 -2.70 10.49
N ILE A 31 1.84 -1.42 10.82
CA ILE A 31 3.11 -1.00 11.38
C ILE A 31 3.30 -1.60 12.77
N ASP A 32 2.27 -1.52 13.59
CA ASP A 32 2.36 -2.00 14.97
C ASP A 32 2.67 -3.49 15.00
N GLU A 33 2.01 -4.27 14.17
CA GLU A 33 2.25 -5.71 14.12
C GLU A 33 3.65 -6.03 13.61
N TYR A 34 4.10 -5.29 12.57
CA TYR A 34 5.43 -5.52 12.03
C TYR A 34 6.49 -5.20 13.07
N ASN A 35 6.33 -4.09 13.78
CA ASN A 35 7.28 -3.69 14.82
C ASN A 35 7.36 -4.75 15.92
N GLN A 36 6.21 -5.30 16.30
CA GLN A 36 6.17 -6.31 17.34
C GLN A 36 6.86 -7.60 16.89
N GLN A 37 6.62 -8.02 15.66
CA GLN A 37 7.18 -9.26 15.15
C GLN A 37 8.69 -9.17 14.91
N HIS A 38 9.17 -7.99 14.56
CA HIS A 38 10.57 -7.81 14.17
C HIS A 38 11.36 -6.96 15.14
N GLU A 39 10.77 -6.62 16.29
CA GLU A 39 11.43 -5.78 17.30
C GLU A 39 11.94 -4.49 16.67
N ALA A 40 11.11 -3.89 15.83
CA ALA A 40 11.45 -2.67 15.11
C ALA A 40 10.69 -1.47 15.67
N THR A 41 11.04 -0.27 15.20
CA THR A 41 10.44 0.96 15.69
C THR A 41 10.04 1.88 14.54
N TYR A 42 9.47 1.31 13.47
CA TYR A 42 8.99 2.11 12.36
C TYR A 42 7.82 2.98 12.80
N GLU A 43 7.74 4.18 12.24
CA GLU A 43 6.64 5.09 12.47
C GLU A 43 5.98 5.45 11.16
N LEU A 44 4.72 5.85 11.22
CA LEU A 44 3.98 6.23 10.03
C LEU A 44 4.60 7.49 9.42
N LEU A 45 4.94 7.43 8.13
CA LEU A 45 5.44 8.60 7.43
C LEU A 45 4.32 9.65 7.42
N PRO A 46 4.60 10.90 7.82
CA PRO A 46 3.58 11.94 7.87
C PRO A 46 2.88 12.13 6.54
N GLU A 47 1.61 12.48 6.60
CA GLU A 47 0.76 12.59 5.42
C GLU A 47 1.31 13.57 4.39
N GLU A 48 1.98 14.60 4.84
CA GLU A 48 2.50 15.63 3.95
C GLU A 48 3.57 15.11 3.00
N PHE A 49 4.15 13.94 3.29
CA PHE A 49 5.21 13.36 2.47
C PHE A 49 4.73 12.21 1.61
N ARG A 50 3.44 11.91 1.62
CA ARG A 50 2.93 10.78 0.86
C ARG A 50 1.60 11.10 0.22
N SER A 51 1.39 10.54 -0.97
CA SER A 51 0.09 10.66 -1.63
C SER A 51 -0.13 9.48 -2.56
N PHE A 52 -1.37 9.04 -2.67
CA PHE A 52 -1.76 8.01 -3.62
C PHE A 52 -3.28 8.06 -3.81
N ASP A 53 -3.73 7.50 -4.94
CA ASP A 53 -5.16 7.39 -5.18
C ASP A 53 -5.75 6.34 -4.27
N ARG A 54 -6.83 6.70 -3.59
CA ARG A 54 -7.44 5.80 -2.63
C ARG A 54 -8.43 4.85 -3.24
N THR A 55 -8.86 5.09 -4.46
CA THR A 55 -9.79 4.20 -5.15
C THR A 55 -9.29 3.91 -6.54
N VAL A 56 -9.57 2.69 -7.01
CA VAL A 56 -9.26 2.29 -8.36
C VAL A 56 -10.35 1.34 -8.82
N THR A 57 -10.70 1.42 -10.12
CA THR A 57 -11.75 0.59 -10.67
C THR A 57 -11.18 -0.38 -11.68
N ILE A 58 -11.53 -1.64 -11.53
CA ILE A 58 -11.18 -2.70 -12.48
C ILE A 58 -12.40 -2.87 -13.39
N PRO A 59 -12.27 -2.56 -14.69
CA PRO A 59 -13.42 -2.65 -15.59
C PRO A 59 -13.95 -4.06 -15.72
N ALA A 60 -15.23 -4.18 -16.05
CA ALA A 60 -15.85 -5.48 -16.30
C ALA A 60 -15.04 -6.25 -17.35
N GLY A 61 -14.80 -7.52 -17.08
CA GLY A 61 -14.04 -8.37 -18.00
C GLY A 61 -12.53 -8.31 -17.85
N GLU A 62 -12.02 -7.42 -16.98
CA GLU A 62 -10.59 -7.29 -16.75
C GLU A 62 -10.22 -7.87 -15.41
N VAL A 63 -8.94 -8.23 -15.24
CA VAL A 63 -8.44 -8.74 -13.96
C VAL A 63 -7.49 -7.77 -13.28
N SER A 64 -7.03 -6.74 -13.97
CA SER A 64 -6.07 -5.79 -13.41
C SER A 64 -6.62 -4.38 -13.45
N ALA A 65 -6.37 -3.63 -12.39
CA ALA A 65 -6.68 -2.22 -12.33
C ALA A 65 -5.58 -1.42 -12.99
N PRO A 66 -5.87 -0.15 -13.35
CA PRO A 66 -4.79 0.77 -13.69
C PRO A 66 -3.80 0.87 -12.54
N VAL A 67 -2.55 1.16 -12.87
CA VAL A 67 -1.49 1.28 -11.87
C VAL A 67 -1.79 2.45 -10.95
N ILE A 68 -1.62 2.23 -9.65
CA ILE A 68 -1.72 3.28 -8.64
C ILE A 68 -0.31 3.76 -8.33
N ASN A 69 -0.11 5.07 -8.38
CA ASN A 69 1.18 5.65 -8.04
C ASN A 69 1.16 6.14 -6.61
N LEU A 70 2.09 5.61 -5.81
CA LEU A 70 2.32 6.10 -4.46
C LEU A 70 3.51 7.03 -4.54
N THR A 71 3.29 8.32 -4.33
CA THR A 71 4.33 9.33 -4.41
C THR A 71 4.87 9.60 -3.01
N ILE A 72 6.19 9.54 -2.87
CA ILE A 72 6.88 9.81 -1.62
C ILE A 72 7.76 11.03 -1.84
N LYS A 73 7.46 12.12 -1.14
CA LYS A 73 8.26 13.33 -1.24
C LYS A 73 9.50 13.22 -0.38
N PRO A 74 10.55 13.99 -0.67
CA PRO A 74 11.76 13.96 0.14
C PRO A 74 11.43 14.27 1.60
N PHE A 75 12.06 13.53 2.49
CA PHE A 75 11.90 13.70 3.93
C PHE A 75 13.23 13.41 4.61
N THR A 76 13.32 13.77 5.88
CA THR A 76 14.50 13.46 6.67
C THR A 76 14.12 12.52 7.79
N THR A 77 15.10 11.73 8.24
CA THR A 77 14.88 10.78 9.33
C THR A 77 15.76 11.21 10.51
N PRO A 78 15.25 12.11 11.34
CA PRO A 78 16.03 12.55 12.50
C PRO A 78 16.30 11.37 13.44
N ASN A 79 17.47 11.35 14.02
CA ASN A 79 17.86 10.34 15.00
C ASN A 79 17.80 8.92 14.44
N ASN A 80 18.01 8.77 13.14
CA ASN A 80 18.01 7.47 12.48
C ASN A 80 16.67 6.76 12.59
N GLU A 81 15.59 7.50 12.78
CA GLU A 81 14.27 6.92 12.78
C GLU A 81 13.93 6.35 11.39
N ALA A 82 13.09 5.35 11.38
CA ALA A 82 12.62 4.72 10.15
C ALA A 82 11.12 4.92 10.03
N TYR A 83 10.67 5.13 8.81
CA TYR A 83 9.25 5.35 8.54
C TYR A 83 8.68 4.20 7.73
N ALA A 84 7.37 4.06 7.76
CA ALA A 84 6.66 3.05 6.99
C ALA A 84 5.37 3.63 6.45
N ILE A 85 4.90 3.05 5.35
CA ILE A 85 3.61 3.41 4.76
C ILE A 85 2.80 2.13 4.65
N PRO A 86 1.80 1.95 5.52
CA PRO A 86 1.00 0.73 5.53
C PRO A 86 -0.27 0.93 4.71
N VAL A 87 -0.37 0.25 3.57
CA VAL A 87 -1.52 0.37 2.67
C VAL A 87 -2.32 -0.91 2.72
N ARG A 88 -3.63 -0.78 2.92
CA ARG A 88 -4.54 -1.91 2.99
C ARG A 88 -5.74 -1.68 2.10
N ILE A 89 -6.24 -2.74 1.48
CA ILE A 89 -7.53 -2.70 0.80
C ILE A 89 -8.61 -2.75 1.87
N THR A 90 -9.46 -1.72 1.91
CA THR A 90 -10.48 -1.60 2.94
C THR A 90 -11.87 -1.94 2.45
N SER A 91 -12.11 -1.88 1.15
CA SER A 91 -13.40 -2.31 0.62
C SER A 91 -13.28 -2.67 -0.85
N VAL A 92 -14.18 -3.54 -1.29
CA VAL A 92 -14.27 -4.01 -2.65
C VAL A 92 -15.76 -4.11 -2.98
N THR A 93 -16.19 -3.54 -4.11
CA THR A 93 -17.62 -3.56 -4.46
C THR A 93 -18.07 -4.86 -5.09
N GLY A 94 -17.12 -5.73 -5.47
CA GLY A 94 -17.46 -7.02 -6.04
C GLY A 94 -17.61 -8.12 -4.99
N PRO A 95 -17.76 -9.37 -5.45
CA PRO A 95 -17.85 -10.49 -4.52
C PRO A 95 -16.60 -10.60 -3.63
N ILE A 96 -16.82 -11.05 -2.39
CA ILE A 96 -15.74 -11.25 -1.44
C ILE A 96 -14.80 -12.32 -1.98
N GLY A 97 -13.50 -12.08 -1.82
CA GLY A 97 -12.49 -13.06 -2.23
C GLY A 97 -12.01 -12.90 -3.65
N LEU A 98 -12.49 -11.91 -4.39
CA LEU A 98 -11.98 -11.67 -5.74
C LEU A 98 -10.56 -11.13 -5.73
N VAL A 99 -10.21 -10.35 -4.71
CA VAL A 99 -8.86 -9.79 -4.63
C VAL A 99 -7.89 -10.90 -4.26
N GLY A 100 -6.69 -10.85 -4.87
CA GLY A 100 -5.72 -11.91 -4.68
C GLY A 100 -5.19 -12.04 -3.26
N ASN A 101 -4.17 -12.87 -3.11
CA ASN A 101 -3.70 -13.31 -1.79
C ASN A 101 -3.10 -12.21 -0.94
N ALA A 102 -2.56 -11.17 -1.54
CA ALA A 102 -1.95 -10.07 -0.79
C ALA A 102 -2.85 -8.85 -0.93
N ASN A 103 -3.49 -8.43 0.16
CA ASN A 103 -4.39 -7.30 0.14
C ASN A 103 -3.85 -6.11 0.93
N HIS A 104 -2.59 -6.15 1.34
CA HIS A 104 -1.97 -5.00 1.99
C HIS A 104 -0.47 -5.05 1.81
N ILE A 105 0.15 -3.88 1.84
CA ILE A 105 1.58 -3.71 1.62
C ILE A 105 2.10 -2.74 2.67
N LEU A 106 3.27 -3.07 3.21
CA LEU A 106 3.96 -2.18 4.14
C LEU A 106 5.25 -1.73 3.48
N TYR A 107 5.35 -0.44 3.18
CA TYR A 107 6.56 0.12 2.61
C TYR A 107 7.46 0.59 3.74
N LEU A 108 8.67 0.05 3.81
CA LEU A 108 9.64 0.39 4.84
C LEU A 108 10.64 1.39 4.27
N LEU A 109 10.81 2.51 4.96
CA LEU A 109 11.64 3.61 4.51
C LEU A 109 12.66 3.90 5.60
N THR A 110 13.91 3.49 5.37
CA THR A 110 14.95 3.71 6.38
C THR A 110 15.71 5.01 6.13
N SER A 111 15.55 5.58 4.94
CA SER A 111 16.12 6.89 4.62
C SER A 111 15.45 7.34 3.33
N PRO A 112 15.63 8.62 2.95
CA PRO A 112 15.03 9.08 1.70
C PRO A 112 15.44 8.28 0.48
N ASN A 113 16.60 7.64 0.52
CA ASN A 113 17.13 6.94 -0.64
C ASN A 113 17.05 5.42 -0.53
N LYS A 114 16.56 4.89 0.59
CA LYS A 114 16.51 3.44 0.77
C LYS A 114 15.09 3.05 1.12
N GLN A 115 14.53 2.18 0.31
CA GLN A 115 13.14 1.79 0.44
C GLN A 115 13.02 0.29 0.25
N LYS A 116 12.08 -0.30 0.96
CA LYS A 116 11.80 -1.71 0.85
C LYS A 116 10.30 -1.92 0.98
N ALA A 117 9.74 -2.66 0.06
CA ALA A 117 8.33 -3.02 0.13
C ALA A 117 8.19 -4.42 0.69
N VAL A 118 7.29 -4.56 1.64
CA VAL A 118 6.97 -5.86 2.22
C VAL A 118 5.51 -6.12 1.92
N VAL A 119 5.24 -7.19 1.16
CA VAL A 119 3.88 -7.60 0.85
C VAL A 119 3.41 -8.52 1.94
N LEU A 120 2.33 -8.14 2.61
CA LEU A 120 1.76 -8.91 3.69
C LEU A 120 0.53 -9.65 3.18
N LYS A 121 0.50 -10.95 3.40
CA LYS A 121 -0.61 -11.77 2.93
C LYS A 121 -1.84 -11.53 3.81
N SER A 122 -3.01 -11.62 3.20
CA SER A 122 -4.23 -11.54 3.97
C SER A 122 -4.37 -12.78 4.84
N VAL A 123 -5.03 -12.59 5.95
CA VAL A 123 -5.19 -13.66 6.93
C VAL A 123 -6.59 -14.25 6.81
#